data_b8a2657091ea0646522fcf725668b452
#
_entry.id   b8a2657091ea0646522fcf725668b452
#
_cell.length_a   1.000
_cell.length_b   1.000
_cell.length_c   1.000
_cell.angle_alpha   90.00
_cell.angle_beta   90.00
_cell.angle_gamma   90.00
#
_symmetry.space_group_name_H-M   'P 1'
#
loop_
_entity.id
_entity.type
_entity.pdbx_description
1 polymer ?
#
loop_
_entity_poly.entity_id
_entity_poly.type
_entity_poly.pdbx_seq_one_letter_code
_entity_poly.pdbx_strand_id
1 'polypeptide(L)'
;MTLKEILSASQLDWEVEKVPLFSQRPELHFDPHSTWFESGYYGIRRTDNMQILGVCTKQYQETQNEQIVERAMQIAEAVNGDYTFHKALALNGGKKIFVQLKIENSGGEYDKYIFVVDSNDGSIGLSYGISNTVLSCANQLFLFASKGKSVKHTKSIDIKADEIALDLQAQLIDIDNKIIDLKHTSASDFMIRKIVKTVMKLPVTIDERLYHDGDIVSKKTKNRVDKLLDCIAKETTEKGDTLWGLLNGVTYYTNHEIKNMDRDPSGIEKLLFSNANKMNQIAWNCVTKKGGIFDAMENKYNDGI
;
A
#
# COMPACT_ATOMS: atom_id res chain seq x y z
N MET A 1 14.56 19.72 5.06
CA MET A 1 15.47 19.19 4.01
C MET A 1 15.05 19.78 2.68
N THR A 2 16.00 20.20 1.86
CA THR A 2 15.74 20.62 0.49
C THR A 2 15.49 19.43 -0.42
N LEU A 3 14.83 19.63 -1.56
CA LEU A 3 14.58 18.59 -2.56
C LEU A 3 15.86 17.83 -2.96
N LYS A 4 16.95 18.56 -3.20
CA LYS A 4 18.26 17.98 -3.54
C LYS A 4 18.84 17.11 -2.43
N GLU A 5 18.71 17.53 -1.17
CA GLU A 5 19.14 16.73 -0.01
C GLU A 5 18.31 15.45 0.12
N ILE A 6 17.00 15.52 -0.13
CA ILE A 6 16.10 14.35 -0.12
C ILE A 6 16.52 13.36 -1.20
N LEU A 7 16.71 13.81 -2.44
CA LEU A 7 17.11 12.94 -3.55
C LEU A 7 18.45 12.24 -3.27
N SER A 8 19.44 12.97 -2.81
CA SER A 8 20.76 12.42 -2.51
C SER A 8 20.71 11.44 -1.32
N ALA A 9 20.06 11.82 -0.22
CA ALA A 9 19.93 10.94 0.96
C ALA A 9 19.15 9.66 0.68
N SER A 10 18.22 9.71 -0.27
CA SER A 10 17.38 8.56 -0.68
C SER A 10 17.95 7.78 -1.87
N GLN A 11 19.13 8.19 -2.38
CA GLN A 11 19.73 7.59 -3.58
C GLN A 11 18.77 7.60 -4.80
N LEU A 12 18.05 8.71 -4.98
CA LEU A 12 17.10 8.96 -6.05
C LEU A 12 17.59 10.04 -7.04
N ASP A 13 18.86 10.38 -7.01
CA ASP A 13 19.53 11.41 -7.82
C ASP A 13 19.86 10.95 -9.26
N TRP A 14 19.31 9.82 -9.69
CA TRP A 14 19.35 9.33 -11.06
C TRP A 14 18.08 9.71 -11.83
N GLU A 15 18.24 9.85 -13.15
CA GLU A 15 17.16 10.19 -14.07
C GLU A 15 16.68 8.97 -14.86
N VAL A 16 15.52 9.10 -15.49
CA VAL A 16 15.02 8.15 -16.48
C VAL A 16 14.97 8.82 -17.85
N GLU A 17 15.26 8.03 -18.87
CA GLU A 17 15.15 8.46 -20.26
C GLU A 17 14.38 7.42 -21.08
N LYS A 18 13.69 7.91 -22.10
CA LYS A 18 12.96 7.06 -23.03
C LYS A 18 13.82 6.77 -24.25
N VAL A 19 14.14 5.49 -24.45
CA VAL A 19 15.01 5.01 -25.53
C VAL A 19 14.25 4.11 -26.49
N PRO A 20 14.47 4.19 -27.82
CA PRO A 20 13.82 3.29 -28.76
C PRO A 20 14.28 1.84 -28.55
N LEU A 21 13.37 0.91 -28.72
CA LEU A 21 13.67 -0.51 -28.68
C LEU A 21 13.68 -1.08 -30.10
N PHE A 22 14.67 -1.91 -30.36
CA PHE A 22 14.87 -2.56 -31.65
C PHE A 22 14.52 -4.04 -31.58
N SER A 23 14.04 -4.59 -32.67
CA SER A 23 13.76 -6.00 -32.86
C SER A 23 14.59 -6.53 -34.03
N GLN A 24 14.92 -7.83 -33.98
CA GLN A 24 15.64 -8.50 -35.05
C GLN A 24 14.71 -9.43 -35.82
N ARG A 25 14.81 -9.47 -37.14
CA ARG A 25 14.09 -10.42 -37.97
C ARG A 25 14.80 -11.79 -37.95
N PRO A 26 14.13 -12.85 -37.52
CA PRO A 26 14.76 -14.19 -37.42
C PRO A 26 15.29 -14.72 -38.77
N GLU A 27 14.62 -14.35 -39.86
CA GLU A 27 14.95 -14.84 -41.22
C GLU A 27 16.25 -14.25 -41.78
N LEU A 28 16.78 -13.20 -41.15
CA LEU A 28 17.96 -12.46 -41.61
C LEU A 28 19.19 -12.62 -40.70
N HIS A 29 19.26 -13.68 -39.93
CA HIS A 29 20.37 -13.91 -39.00
C HIS A 29 21.76 -13.93 -39.62
N PHE A 30 21.85 -14.10 -40.94
CA PHE A 30 23.12 -14.24 -41.67
C PHE A 30 23.60 -12.92 -42.29
N ASP A 31 22.78 -11.81 -42.25
CA ASP A 31 23.19 -10.49 -42.73
C ASP A 31 23.42 -9.54 -41.59
N PRO A 32 24.67 -9.25 -41.21
CA PRO A 32 24.96 -8.37 -40.07
C PRO A 32 24.55 -6.91 -40.28
N HIS A 33 24.18 -6.51 -41.50
CA HIS A 33 23.84 -5.11 -41.83
C HIS A 33 22.34 -4.78 -41.93
N SER A 34 21.46 -5.80 -41.96
CA SER A 34 20.01 -5.57 -42.24
C SER A 34 19.07 -6.07 -41.19
N THR A 35 19.55 -6.43 -40.00
CA THR A 35 18.76 -7.27 -39.07
C THR A 35 17.99 -6.54 -38.00
N TRP A 36 18.28 -5.27 -37.75
CA TRP A 36 17.65 -4.50 -36.68
C TRP A 36 16.68 -3.47 -37.23
N PHE A 37 15.48 -3.42 -36.69
CA PHE A 37 14.48 -2.41 -37.02
C PHE A 37 13.82 -1.89 -35.74
N GLU A 38 13.35 -0.65 -35.75
CA GLU A 38 12.63 -0.08 -34.64
C GLU A 38 11.33 -0.86 -34.38
N SER A 39 11.11 -1.30 -33.16
CA SER A 39 9.93 -2.08 -32.78
C SER A 39 8.64 -1.24 -32.65
N GLY A 40 8.77 0.08 -32.64
CA GLY A 40 7.69 1.01 -32.30
C GLY A 40 7.43 1.13 -30.80
N TYR A 41 8.17 0.39 -29.97
CA TYR A 41 8.16 0.50 -28.52
C TYR A 41 9.38 1.19 -27.98
N TYR A 42 9.30 1.69 -26.76
CA TYR A 42 10.37 2.39 -26.07
C TYR A 42 10.64 1.74 -24.72
N GLY A 43 11.92 1.73 -24.33
CA GLY A 43 12.33 1.38 -22.98
C GLY A 43 12.43 2.61 -22.10
N ILE A 44 11.97 2.54 -20.86
CA ILE A 44 12.31 3.53 -19.86
C ILE A 44 13.59 3.05 -19.19
N ARG A 45 14.67 3.79 -19.36
CA ARG A 45 16.03 3.44 -18.95
C ARG A 45 16.54 4.37 -17.86
N ARG A 46 17.17 3.81 -16.83
CA ARG A 46 17.93 4.59 -15.85
C ARG A 46 19.21 5.10 -16.46
N THR A 47 19.58 6.33 -16.16
CA THR A 47 20.80 6.96 -16.73
C THR A 47 22.07 6.52 -16.01
N ASP A 48 21.98 6.13 -14.73
CA ASP A 48 23.14 5.81 -13.89
C ASP A 48 23.69 4.37 -14.14
N ASN A 49 22.84 3.44 -14.51
CA ASN A 49 23.22 2.02 -14.67
C ASN A 49 22.70 1.35 -15.95
N MET A 50 22.07 2.13 -16.83
CA MET A 50 21.52 1.68 -18.12
C MET A 50 20.42 0.62 -18.04
N GLN A 51 19.88 0.34 -16.86
CA GLN A 51 18.83 -0.67 -16.68
C GLN A 51 17.52 -0.24 -17.31
N ILE A 52 16.89 -1.09 -18.10
CA ILE A 52 15.52 -0.92 -18.60
C ILE A 52 14.55 -1.27 -17.47
N LEU A 53 13.75 -0.31 -17.05
CA LEU A 53 12.75 -0.45 -15.99
C LEU A 53 11.42 -0.99 -16.51
N GLY A 54 11.02 -0.55 -17.69
CA GLY A 54 9.77 -0.94 -18.33
C GLY A 54 9.77 -0.69 -19.83
N VAL A 55 8.71 -1.14 -20.49
CA VAL A 55 8.48 -0.92 -21.92
C VAL A 55 7.19 -0.12 -22.09
N CYS A 56 7.23 0.91 -22.92
CA CYS A 56 6.11 1.80 -23.13
C CYS A 56 5.87 2.13 -24.61
N THR A 57 4.75 2.75 -24.89
CA THR A 57 4.43 3.30 -26.21
C THR A 57 4.99 4.71 -26.37
N LYS A 58 4.93 5.23 -27.60
CA LYS A 58 5.37 6.60 -27.93
C LYS A 58 4.65 7.67 -27.08
N GLN A 59 3.41 7.41 -26.69
CA GLN A 59 2.55 8.38 -25.97
C GLN A 59 2.84 8.45 -24.46
N TYR A 60 3.57 7.47 -23.91
CA TYR A 60 3.95 7.48 -22.51
C TYR A 60 4.88 8.66 -22.22
N GLN A 61 4.62 9.36 -21.11
CA GLN A 61 5.47 10.43 -20.60
C GLN A 61 6.17 9.92 -19.36
N GLU A 62 7.49 9.89 -19.41
CA GLU A 62 8.30 9.57 -18.24
C GLU A 62 8.19 10.66 -17.16
N THR A 63 8.23 10.25 -15.90
CA THR A 63 8.26 11.16 -14.75
C THR A 63 9.59 11.00 -14.04
N GLN A 64 10.31 12.11 -13.81
CA GLN A 64 11.58 12.08 -13.10
C GLN A 64 11.37 11.89 -11.59
N ASN A 65 12.34 11.28 -10.90
CA ASN A 65 12.31 11.10 -9.45
C ASN A 65 12.11 12.43 -8.71
N GLU A 66 12.79 13.48 -9.18
CA GLU A 66 12.66 14.83 -8.66
C GLU A 66 11.20 15.32 -8.68
N GLN A 67 10.52 15.14 -9.80
CA GLN A 67 9.12 15.54 -9.96
C GLN A 67 8.18 14.76 -9.01
N ILE A 68 8.49 13.47 -8.74
CA ILE A 68 7.67 12.67 -7.82
C ILE A 68 7.83 13.18 -6.39
N VAL A 69 9.06 13.45 -5.95
CA VAL A 69 9.34 13.99 -4.62
C VAL A 69 8.74 15.38 -4.46
N GLU A 70 8.91 16.26 -5.46
CA GLU A 70 8.35 17.62 -5.45
C GLU A 70 6.83 17.60 -5.34
N ARG A 71 6.15 16.74 -6.10
CA ARG A 71 4.69 16.55 -6.00
C ARG A 71 4.25 16.07 -4.62
N ALA A 72 4.98 15.14 -4.03
CA ALA A 72 4.68 14.68 -2.67
C ALA A 72 4.77 15.84 -1.67
N MET A 73 5.79 16.69 -1.79
CA MET A 73 5.96 17.87 -0.94
C MET A 73 4.82 18.89 -1.16
N GLN A 74 4.46 19.18 -2.41
CA GLN A 74 3.34 20.08 -2.74
C GLN A 74 2.01 19.58 -2.17
N ILE A 75 1.73 18.26 -2.26
CA ILE A 75 0.54 17.66 -1.66
C ILE A 75 0.56 17.81 -0.15
N ALA A 76 1.68 17.53 0.52
CA ALA A 76 1.78 17.62 1.97
C ALA A 76 1.63 19.06 2.47
N GLU A 77 2.24 20.03 1.76
CA GLU A 77 2.09 21.46 2.03
C GLU A 77 0.61 21.87 1.95
N ALA A 78 -0.08 21.45 0.88
CA ALA A 78 -1.50 21.77 0.70
C ALA A 78 -2.42 21.09 1.72
N VAL A 79 -2.02 19.94 2.27
CA VAL A 79 -2.82 19.23 3.30
C VAL A 79 -2.75 19.92 4.64
N ASN A 80 -1.56 20.30 5.12
CA ASN A 80 -1.39 20.80 6.49
C ASN A 80 -0.35 21.92 6.62
N GLY A 81 0.55 22.08 5.66
CA GLY A 81 1.66 23.07 5.73
C GLY A 81 2.74 22.74 6.77
N ASP A 82 2.51 21.76 7.65
CA ASP A 82 3.43 21.35 8.71
C ASP A 82 3.73 19.86 8.57
N TYR A 83 4.81 19.56 7.88
CA TYR A 83 5.24 18.20 7.62
C TYR A 83 6.75 18.05 7.65
N THR A 84 7.23 16.84 7.91
CA THR A 84 8.64 16.48 7.79
C THR A 84 8.84 15.34 6.81
N PHE A 85 9.99 15.36 6.12
CA PHE A 85 10.40 14.23 5.29
C PHE A 85 10.67 13.01 6.17
N HIS A 86 10.04 11.89 5.84
CA HIS A 86 10.26 10.63 6.54
C HIS A 86 11.17 9.68 5.76
N LYS A 87 10.78 9.33 4.53
CA LYS A 87 11.61 8.49 3.64
C LYS A 87 11.16 8.58 2.18
N ALA A 88 12.11 8.31 1.28
CA ALA A 88 11.82 7.99 -0.11
C ALA A 88 12.64 6.77 -0.53
N LEU A 89 12.10 5.95 -1.40
CA LEU A 89 12.67 4.65 -1.76
C LEU A 89 12.46 4.33 -3.24
N ALA A 90 13.50 3.80 -3.87
CA ALA A 90 13.39 3.12 -5.16
C ALA A 90 12.98 1.65 -4.93
N LEU A 91 11.75 1.29 -5.25
CA LEU A 91 11.24 -0.06 -5.11
C LEU A 91 11.49 -0.87 -6.40
N ASN A 92 11.75 -2.15 -6.24
CA ASN A 92 11.97 -3.09 -7.36
C ASN A 92 13.02 -2.59 -8.37
N GLY A 93 14.17 -2.12 -7.87
CA GLY A 93 15.28 -1.64 -8.71
C GLY A 93 15.02 -0.30 -9.40
N GLY A 94 14.07 0.50 -8.91
CA GLY A 94 13.69 1.80 -9.48
C GLY A 94 12.46 1.76 -10.38
N LYS A 95 11.80 0.58 -10.51
CA LYS A 95 10.54 0.48 -11.25
C LYS A 95 9.40 1.29 -10.62
N LYS A 96 9.46 1.50 -9.31
CA LYS A 96 8.54 2.36 -8.58
C LYS A 96 9.30 3.25 -7.62
N ILE A 97 8.82 4.47 -7.46
CA ILE A 97 9.34 5.43 -6.49
C ILE A 97 8.25 5.65 -5.44
N PHE A 98 8.63 5.50 -4.19
CA PHE A 98 7.78 5.71 -3.02
C PHE A 98 8.32 6.88 -2.21
N VAL A 99 7.45 7.79 -1.82
CA VAL A 99 7.77 8.95 -0.96
C VAL A 99 6.78 8.97 0.20
N GLN A 100 7.27 9.20 1.41
CA GLN A 100 6.45 9.30 2.61
C GLN A 100 6.86 10.51 3.44
N LEU A 101 5.87 11.33 3.78
CA LEU A 101 6.01 12.57 4.54
C LEU A 101 5.19 12.46 5.81
N LYS A 102 5.78 12.75 6.96
CA LYS A 102 5.11 12.76 8.25
C LYS A 102 4.34 14.06 8.42
N ILE A 103 3.09 13.96 8.81
CA ILE A 103 2.28 15.12 9.20
C ILE A 103 2.57 15.43 10.66
N GLU A 104 3.10 16.62 10.92
CA GLU A 104 3.39 17.06 12.28
C GLU A 104 2.09 17.41 13.04
N ASN A 105 2.18 17.46 14.35
CA ASN A 105 1.04 17.74 15.24
C ASN A 105 -0.15 16.78 15.08
N SER A 106 0.08 15.61 14.51
CA SER A 106 -0.98 14.62 14.35
C SER A 106 -1.40 13.93 15.65
N GLY A 107 -0.78 14.26 16.76
CA GLY A 107 -1.04 13.86 18.16
C GLY A 107 -1.68 12.50 18.38
N GLY A 108 -1.17 11.69 19.31
CA GLY A 108 -1.80 10.42 19.68
C GLY A 108 -0.85 9.23 19.72
N GLU A 109 -1.41 8.01 19.72
CA GLU A 109 -0.68 6.76 19.81
C GLU A 109 -0.06 6.30 18.48
N TYR A 110 -0.29 7.03 17.39
CA TYR A 110 0.20 6.72 16.05
C TYR A 110 0.58 7.97 15.29
N ASP A 111 1.65 7.83 14.51
CA ASP A 111 2.07 8.84 13.55
C ASP A 111 1.26 8.71 12.25
N LYS A 112 0.94 9.86 11.65
CA LYS A 112 0.26 9.96 10.37
C LYS A 112 1.20 10.40 9.29
N TYR A 113 1.07 9.79 8.13
CA TYR A 113 1.89 10.08 6.97
C TYR A 113 1.03 10.21 5.72
N ILE A 114 1.42 11.12 4.85
CA ILE A 114 1.02 11.09 3.45
C ILE A 114 2.05 10.28 2.70
N PHE A 115 1.62 9.40 1.82
CA PHE A 115 2.51 8.74 0.89
C PHE A 115 2.10 8.99 -0.56
N VAL A 116 3.10 9.03 -1.42
CA VAL A 116 2.95 9.08 -2.87
C VAL A 116 3.77 7.95 -3.47
N VAL A 117 3.23 7.29 -4.46
CA VAL A 117 3.93 6.26 -5.22
C VAL A 117 3.65 6.43 -6.71
N ASP A 118 4.69 6.32 -7.51
CA ASP A 118 4.63 6.38 -8.96
C ASP A 118 5.47 5.27 -9.59
N SER A 119 5.25 4.94 -10.85
CA SER A 119 6.01 3.88 -11.52
C SER A 119 6.69 4.33 -12.80
N ASN A 120 7.94 3.91 -12.95
CA ASN A 120 8.72 4.05 -14.18
C ASN A 120 8.49 2.89 -15.16
N ASP A 121 7.82 1.82 -14.75
CA ASP A 121 7.52 0.64 -15.57
C ASP A 121 6.09 0.64 -16.14
N GLY A 122 5.31 1.70 -15.87
CA GLY A 122 3.92 1.83 -16.32
C GLY A 122 2.94 0.89 -15.60
N SER A 123 3.37 0.17 -14.56
CA SER A 123 2.52 -0.78 -13.83
C SER A 123 1.45 -0.11 -12.97
N ILE A 124 1.73 1.10 -12.50
CA ILE A 124 0.78 1.98 -11.80
C ILE A 124 1.01 3.41 -12.26
N GLY A 125 -0.03 4.24 -12.21
CA GLY A 125 0.15 5.68 -12.32
C GLY A 125 0.41 6.31 -10.95
N LEU A 126 0.62 7.63 -10.93
CA LEU A 126 0.76 8.37 -9.68
C LEU A 126 -0.43 8.04 -8.75
N SER A 127 -0.12 7.49 -7.61
CA SER A 127 -1.07 7.09 -6.57
C SER A 127 -0.64 7.68 -5.24
N TYR A 128 -1.60 8.01 -4.40
CA TYR A 128 -1.36 8.64 -3.11
C TYR A 128 -2.31 8.10 -2.05
N GLY A 129 -2.01 8.37 -0.80
CA GLY A 129 -2.83 7.92 0.30
C GLY A 129 -2.26 8.31 1.66
N ILE A 130 -2.90 7.77 2.70
CA ILE A 130 -2.51 7.95 4.08
C ILE A 130 -1.95 6.66 4.61
N SER A 131 -0.89 6.74 5.39
CA SER A 131 -0.42 5.63 6.22
C SER A 131 -0.33 6.06 7.67
N ASN A 132 -0.68 5.12 8.55
CA ASN A 132 -0.55 5.26 9.99
C ASN A 132 0.47 4.27 10.50
N THR A 133 1.32 4.71 11.41
CA THR A 133 2.27 3.84 12.11
C THR A 133 1.98 3.91 13.60
N VAL A 134 1.60 2.79 14.20
CA VAL A 134 1.39 2.70 15.65
C VAL A 134 2.74 2.70 16.34
N LEU A 135 2.97 3.67 17.25
CA LEU A 135 4.28 3.91 17.85
C LEU A 135 4.78 2.74 18.70
N SER A 136 3.88 2.06 19.43
CA SER A 136 4.23 0.98 20.34
C SER A 136 4.69 -0.32 19.66
N CYS A 137 4.25 -0.60 18.45
CA CYS A 137 4.53 -1.86 17.74
C CYS A 137 5.04 -1.68 16.31
N ALA A 138 5.24 -0.45 15.87
CA ALA A 138 5.64 -0.08 14.51
C ALA A 138 4.76 -0.69 13.40
N ASN A 139 3.51 -1.05 13.72
CA ASN A 139 2.55 -1.55 12.74
C ASN A 139 2.18 -0.44 11.75
N GLN A 140 2.35 -0.70 10.48
CA GLN A 140 2.02 0.23 9.40
C GLN A 140 0.77 -0.22 8.66
N LEU A 141 -0.18 0.68 8.51
CA LEU A 141 -1.38 0.51 7.69
C LEU A 141 -1.36 1.55 6.56
N PHE A 142 -1.37 1.08 5.32
CA PHE A 142 -1.42 1.93 4.13
C PHE A 142 -2.83 1.92 3.54
N LEU A 143 -3.44 3.08 3.45
CA LEU A 143 -4.77 3.30 2.89
C LEU A 143 -4.65 4.22 1.67
N PHE A 144 -4.84 3.66 0.48
CA PHE A 144 -4.92 4.47 -0.74
C PHE A 144 -6.16 5.37 -0.68
N ALA A 145 -6.02 6.57 -1.21
CA ALA A 145 -7.14 7.50 -1.30
C ALA A 145 -8.33 6.87 -2.05
N SER A 146 -9.53 7.03 -1.50
CA SER A 146 -10.74 6.35 -1.98
C SER A 146 -11.13 6.75 -3.41
N LYS A 147 -10.75 7.94 -3.81
CA LYS A 147 -10.88 8.46 -5.17
C LYS A 147 -9.60 8.31 -5.97
N GLY A 148 -8.65 7.52 -5.48
CA GLY A 148 -7.34 7.29 -6.07
C GLY A 148 -7.43 6.89 -7.53
N LYS A 149 -7.71 7.86 -8.36
CA LYS A 149 -7.49 7.80 -9.78
C LYS A 149 -5.99 7.83 -9.92
N SER A 150 -5.40 6.66 -10.12
CA SER A 150 -4.08 6.57 -10.69
C SER A 150 -4.04 7.52 -11.87
N VAL A 151 -3.28 8.61 -11.76
CA VAL A 151 -3.12 9.57 -12.84
C VAL A 151 -2.21 8.91 -13.86
N LYS A 152 -2.75 8.61 -15.03
CA LYS A 152 -1.97 7.98 -16.12
C LYS A 152 -0.88 8.93 -16.63
N HIS A 153 0.28 8.39 -16.94
CA HIS A 153 1.40 9.10 -17.57
C HIS A 153 1.09 9.50 -19.03
N THR A 154 0.17 10.44 -19.20
CA THR A 154 -0.16 11.07 -20.48
C THR A 154 0.17 12.57 -20.43
N LYS A 155 0.25 13.22 -21.58
CA LYS A 155 0.79 14.56 -21.83
C LYS A 155 0.34 15.73 -20.92
N SER A 156 -0.62 15.54 -20.02
CA SER A 156 -1.07 16.58 -19.09
C SER A 156 -1.30 15.99 -17.70
N ILE A 157 -0.21 15.72 -16.98
CA ILE A 157 -0.30 15.49 -15.53
C ILE A 157 -0.30 16.85 -14.86
N ASP A 158 -1.35 17.62 -15.06
CA ASP A 158 -1.65 18.76 -14.21
C ASP A 158 -2.36 18.23 -12.95
N ILE A 159 -1.55 17.88 -11.96
CA ILE A 159 -2.06 17.41 -10.68
C ILE A 159 -2.42 18.66 -9.90
N LYS A 160 -3.71 18.87 -9.73
CA LYS A 160 -4.20 19.89 -8.81
C LYS A 160 -3.94 19.41 -7.38
N ALA A 161 -2.79 19.78 -6.83
CA ALA A 161 -2.40 19.44 -5.46
C ALA A 161 -3.50 19.77 -4.46
N ASP A 162 -4.21 20.87 -4.67
CA ASP A 162 -5.33 21.31 -3.83
C ASP A 162 -6.51 20.31 -3.83
N GLU A 163 -6.87 19.73 -4.99
CA GLU A 163 -7.95 18.74 -5.06
C GLU A 163 -7.57 17.44 -4.33
N ILE A 164 -6.30 17.04 -4.46
CA ILE A 164 -5.75 15.89 -3.74
C ILE A 164 -5.70 16.18 -2.23
N ALA A 165 -5.28 17.38 -1.86
CA ALA A 165 -5.17 17.80 -0.47
C ALA A 165 -6.54 17.77 0.23
N LEU A 166 -7.60 18.27 -0.40
CA LEU A 166 -8.96 18.22 0.15
C LEU A 166 -9.44 16.77 0.37
N ASP A 167 -9.15 15.85 -0.58
CA ASP A 167 -9.50 14.43 -0.41
C ASP A 167 -8.73 13.79 0.75
N LEU A 168 -7.43 14.08 0.88
CA LEU A 168 -6.60 13.56 1.96
C LEU A 168 -6.97 14.15 3.33
N GLN A 169 -7.30 15.44 3.41
CA GLN A 169 -7.78 16.07 4.65
C GLN A 169 -9.07 15.41 5.14
N ALA A 170 -10.04 15.21 4.23
CA ALA A 170 -11.28 14.51 4.57
C ALA A 170 -11.03 13.08 5.05
N GLN A 171 -10.10 12.37 4.42
CA GLN A 171 -9.73 11.02 4.83
C GLN A 171 -8.99 10.98 6.18
N LEU A 172 -8.12 11.95 6.48
CA LEU A 172 -7.45 12.04 7.78
C LEU A 172 -8.47 12.15 8.91
N ILE A 173 -9.48 13.02 8.76
CA ILE A 173 -10.56 13.20 9.74
C ILE A 173 -11.40 11.90 9.86
N ASP A 174 -11.75 11.28 8.74
CA ASP A 174 -12.55 10.05 8.71
C ASP A 174 -11.83 8.89 9.40
N ILE A 175 -10.50 8.75 9.15
CA ILE A 175 -9.67 7.72 9.77
C ILE A 175 -9.59 7.94 11.29
N ASP A 176 -9.41 9.17 11.76
CA ASP A 176 -9.36 9.48 13.19
C ASP A 176 -10.66 9.11 13.90
N ASN A 177 -11.80 9.52 13.34
CA ASN A 177 -13.10 9.16 13.88
C ASN A 177 -13.30 7.63 13.93
N LYS A 178 -12.93 6.93 12.86
CA LYS A 178 -13.01 5.46 12.82
C LYS A 178 -12.11 4.80 13.86
N ILE A 179 -10.89 5.29 14.06
CA ILE A 179 -9.98 4.74 15.09
C ILE A 179 -10.56 4.96 16.48
N ILE A 180 -11.16 6.13 16.76
CA ILE A 180 -11.86 6.39 18.02
C ILE A 180 -12.98 5.36 18.22
N ASP A 181 -13.83 5.16 17.22
CA ASP A 181 -14.92 4.17 17.29
C ASP A 181 -14.40 2.75 17.52
N LEU A 182 -13.34 2.36 16.81
CA LEU A 182 -12.71 1.04 16.96
C LEU A 182 -12.14 0.80 18.36
N LYS A 183 -11.63 1.84 19.03
CA LYS A 183 -11.12 1.76 20.40
C LYS A 183 -12.23 1.58 21.44
N HIS A 184 -13.44 2.07 21.14
CA HIS A 184 -14.58 1.97 22.04
C HIS A 184 -15.50 0.78 21.74
N THR A 185 -15.26 0.05 20.64
CA THR A 185 -16.07 -1.10 20.25
C THR A 185 -15.36 -2.41 20.65
N SER A 186 -16.01 -3.20 21.51
CA SER A 186 -15.47 -4.51 21.94
C SER A 186 -15.40 -5.50 20.78
N ALA A 187 -14.36 -6.31 20.73
CA ALA A 187 -14.20 -7.40 19.77
C ALA A 187 -14.68 -8.71 20.41
N SER A 188 -15.75 -9.32 19.89
CA SER A 188 -16.20 -10.62 20.31
C SER A 188 -15.40 -11.75 19.63
N ASP A 189 -15.37 -12.94 20.24
CA ASP A 189 -14.78 -14.14 19.65
C ASP A 189 -15.33 -14.44 18.25
N PHE A 190 -16.60 -14.16 18.03
CA PHE A 190 -17.21 -14.33 16.73
C PHE A 190 -16.61 -13.37 15.70
N MET A 191 -16.42 -12.10 16.06
CA MET A 191 -15.79 -11.10 15.19
C MET A 191 -14.36 -11.49 14.85
N ILE A 192 -13.59 -11.98 15.83
CA ILE A 192 -12.23 -12.50 15.63
C ILE A 192 -12.24 -13.64 14.62
N ARG A 193 -13.06 -14.66 14.84
CA ARG A 193 -13.16 -15.80 13.90
C ARG A 193 -13.56 -15.37 12.51
N LYS A 194 -14.52 -14.46 12.39
CA LYS A 194 -15.02 -14.00 11.11
C LYS A 194 -13.97 -13.20 10.34
N ILE A 195 -13.22 -12.33 11.02
CA ILE A 195 -12.12 -11.59 10.38
C ILE A 195 -11.01 -12.53 9.92
N VAL A 196 -10.63 -13.50 10.74
CA VAL A 196 -9.63 -14.51 10.39
C VAL A 196 -10.05 -15.30 9.15
N LYS A 197 -11.31 -15.79 9.11
CA LYS A 197 -11.85 -16.49 7.92
C LYS A 197 -11.76 -15.62 6.67
N THR A 198 -12.18 -14.36 6.76
CA THR A 198 -12.24 -13.45 5.62
C THR A 198 -10.83 -13.09 5.12
N VAL A 199 -9.93 -12.74 6.03
CA VAL A 199 -8.54 -12.34 5.73
C VAL A 199 -7.73 -13.52 5.18
N MET A 200 -7.91 -14.72 5.73
CA MET A 200 -7.24 -15.95 5.28
C MET A 200 -7.94 -16.62 4.11
N LYS A 201 -9.11 -16.13 3.68
CA LYS A 201 -9.94 -16.72 2.62
C LYS A 201 -10.29 -18.18 2.90
N LEU A 202 -10.64 -18.48 4.14
CA LEU A 202 -11.11 -19.82 4.51
C LEU A 202 -12.53 -20.07 3.98
N PRO A 203 -12.94 -21.32 3.79
CA PRO A 203 -14.29 -21.64 3.36
C PRO A 203 -15.35 -21.01 4.29
N VAL A 204 -16.38 -20.43 3.70
CA VAL A 204 -17.52 -19.91 4.46
C VAL A 204 -18.33 -21.10 4.94
N THR A 205 -18.25 -21.36 6.23
CA THR A 205 -19.10 -22.34 6.91
C THR A 205 -20.22 -21.59 7.63
N ILE A 206 -21.41 -22.19 7.70
CA ILE A 206 -22.57 -21.64 8.43
C ILE A 206 -22.30 -21.62 9.94
N ASP A 207 -21.35 -22.43 10.37
CA ASP A 207 -20.92 -22.61 11.75
C ASP A 207 -19.86 -21.58 12.17
N GLU A 208 -19.86 -21.21 13.44
CA GLU A 208 -18.92 -20.24 14.04
C GLU A 208 -17.49 -20.77 14.19
N ARG A 209 -17.26 -22.07 13.98
CA ARG A 209 -15.93 -22.68 14.04
C ARG A 209 -15.02 -22.23 12.92
N LEU A 210 -13.71 -22.09 13.17
CA LEU A 210 -12.72 -21.76 12.13
C LEU A 210 -12.59 -22.86 11.08
N TYR A 211 -12.74 -24.11 11.50
CA TYR A 211 -12.67 -25.31 10.66
C TYR A 211 -13.79 -26.26 11.03
N HIS A 212 -14.37 -26.96 10.04
CA HIS A 212 -15.22 -28.14 10.26
C HIS A 212 -14.36 -29.40 10.39
N ASP A 213 -14.87 -30.38 11.14
CA ASP A 213 -14.37 -31.75 11.11
C ASP A 213 -14.60 -32.30 9.69
N GLY A 214 -13.53 -32.47 8.91
CA GLY A 214 -13.60 -32.87 7.50
C GLY A 214 -13.18 -31.83 6.50
N ASP A 215 -12.98 -30.54 6.89
CA ASP A 215 -12.42 -29.53 6.03
C ASP A 215 -10.99 -29.91 5.63
N ILE A 216 -10.74 -30.00 4.32
CA ILE A 216 -9.40 -30.23 3.77
C ILE A 216 -8.62 -28.93 3.84
N VAL A 217 -8.15 -28.56 5.02
CA VAL A 217 -7.27 -27.42 5.21
C VAL A 217 -5.84 -27.89 5.38
N SER A 218 -4.94 -27.40 4.54
CA SER A 218 -3.54 -27.80 4.60
C SER A 218 -2.91 -27.43 5.95
N LYS A 219 -1.93 -28.24 6.42
CA LYS A 219 -1.14 -27.93 7.64
C LYS A 219 -0.52 -26.54 7.58
N LYS A 220 -0.07 -26.12 6.38
CA LYS A 220 0.48 -24.77 6.15
C LYS A 220 -0.54 -23.67 6.41
N THR A 221 -1.80 -23.89 6.00
CA THR A 221 -2.88 -22.91 6.25
C THR A 221 -3.22 -22.86 7.73
N LYS A 222 -3.33 -24.02 8.41
CA LYS A 222 -3.58 -24.08 9.87
C LYS A 222 -2.51 -23.30 10.63
N ASN A 223 -1.22 -23.56 10.38
CA ASN A 223 -0.12 -22.83 11.03
C ASN A 223 -0.18 -21.31 10.80
N ARG A 224 -0.63 -20.88 9.63
CA ARG A 224 -0.79 -19.44 9.35
C ARG A 224 -1.96 -18.81 10.10
N VAL A 225 -3.03 -19.55 10.26
CA VAL A 225 -4.21 -19.12 11.04
C VAL A 225 -3.85 -19.04 12.52
N ASP A 226 -3.20 -20.08 13.06
CA ASP A 226 -2.76 -20.10 14.46
C ASP A 226 -1.86 -18.90 14.75
N LYS A 227 -0.89 -18.64 13.88
CA LYS A 227 0.01 -17.49 14.00
C LYS A 227 -0.70 -16.13 13.92
N LEU A 228 -1.74 -16.00 13.08
CA LEU A 228 -2.57 -14.79 13.05
C LEU A 228 -3.36 -14.63 14.35
N LEU A 229 -3.92 -15.73 14.89
CA LEU A 229 -4.63 -15.70 16.17
C LEU A 229 -3.72 -15.30 17.33
N ASP A 230 -2.48 -15.81 17.36
CA ASP A 230 -1.47 -15.41 18.35
C ASP A 230 -1.15 -13.91 18.27
N CYS A 231 -1.03 -13.37 17.05
CA CYS A 231 -0.83 -11.93 16.84
C CYS A 231 -2.03 -11.11 17.33
N ILE A 232 -3.25 -11.57 17.07
CA ILE A 232 -4.48 -10.91 17.53
C ILE A 232 -4.53 -10.95 19.06
N ALA A 233 -4.31 -12.12 19.69
CA ALA A 233 -4.31 -12.25 21.13
C ALA A 233 -3.28 -11.34 21.83
N LYS A 234 -2.07 -11.22 21.24
CA LYS A 234 -1.05 -10.32 21.73
C LYS A 234 -1.50 -8.86 21.69
N GLU A 235 -1.97 -8.39 20.54
CA GLU A 235 -2.34 -6.99 20.34
C GLU A 235 -3.61 -6.61 21.11
N THR A 236 -4.58 -7.53 21.27
CA THR A 236 -5.76 -7.29 22.13
C THR A 236 -5.39 -7.24 23.60
N THR A 237 -4.41 -8.03 24.05
CA THR A 237 -3.89 -7.94 25.43
C THR A 237 -3.23 -6.58 25.69
N GLU A 238 -2.47 -6.06 24.72
CA GLU A 238 -1.75 -4.79 24.87
C GLU A 238 -2.63 -3.55 24.66
N LYS A 239 -3.62 -3.61 23.76
CA LYS A 239 -4.43 -2.47 23.30
C LYS A 239 -5.92 -2.55 23.68
N GLY A 240 -6.29 -3.58 24.46
CA GLY A 240 -7.66 -3.88 24.86
C GLY A 240 -8.42 -4.80 23.89
N ASP A 241 -9.43 -5.51 24.43
CA ASP A 241 -10.31 -6.40 23.67
C ASP A 241 -11.29 -5.61 22.81
N THR A 242 -10.76 -4.84 21.86
CA THR A 242 -11.48 -3.92 21.01
C THR A 242 -11.24 -4.23 19.53
N LEU A 243 -12.06 -3.67 18.66
CA LEU A 243 -11.84 -3.76 17.21
C LEU A 243 -10.51 -3.11 16.81
N TRP A 244 -10.02 -2.14 17.58
CA TRP A 244 -8.69 -1.57 17.38
C TRP A 244 -7.58 -2.58 17.67
N GLY A 245 -7.64 -3.29 18.80
CA GLY A 245 -6.71 -4.38 19.12
C GLY A 245 -6.73 -5.48 18.06
N LEU A 246 -7.94 -5.90 17.64
CA LEU A 246 -8.13 -6.89 16.58
C LEU A 246 -7.49 -6.46 15.25
N LEU A 247 -7.71 -5.22 14.80
CA LEU A 247 -7.10 -4.68 13.59
C LEU A 247 -5.57 -4.65 13.71
N ASN A 248 -5.05 -4.22 14.87
CA ASN A 248 -3.61 -4.22 15.12
C ASN A 248 -3.01 -5.62 15.08
N GLY A 249 -3.71 -6.65 15.53
CA GLY A 249 -3.27 -8.04 15.39
C GLY A 249 -3.10 -8.47 13.94
N VAL A 250 -4.03 -8.10 13.06
CA VAL A 250 -3.90 -8.38 11.62
C VAL A 250 -2.74 -7.59 11.01
N THR A 251 -2.59 -6.30 11.34
CA THR A 251 -1.49 -5.48 10.81
C THR A 251 -0.14 -5.94 11.36
N TYR A 252 -0.06 -6.37 12.63
CA TYR A 252 1.15 -6.97 13.18
C TYR A 252 1.57 -8.22 12.38
N TYR A 253 0.63 -9.14 12.15
CA TYR A 253 0.89 -10.35 11.36
C TYR A 253 1.43 -10.01 9.97
N THR A 254 0.83 -9.07 9.26
CA THR A 254 1.25 -8.70 7.90
C THR A 254 2.58 -7.96 7.88
N ASN A 255 2.87 -7.14 8.88
CA ASN A 255 4.11 -6.37 8.96
C ASN A 255 5.31 -7.24 9.38
N HIS A 256 5.12 -8.09 10.40
CA HIS A 256 6.24 -8.74 11.09
C HIS A 256 6.36 -10.24 10.80
N GLU A 257 5.23 -10.93 10.54
CA GLU A 257 5.23 -12.39 10.38
C GLU A 257 5.26 -12.86 8.92
N ILE A 258 4.83 -12.01 7.98
CA ILE A 258 5.00 -12.26 6.55
C ILE A 258 6.37 -11.73 6.13
N LYS A 259 7.21 -12.62 5.58
CA LYS A 259 8.55 -12.24 5.08
C LYS A 259 8.48 -11.11 4.06
N ASN A 260 9.44 -10.21 4.12
CA ASN A 260 9.70 -9.25 3.05
C ASN A 260 10.15 -9.97 1.77
N MET A 261 10.00 -9.30 0.64
CA MET A 261 10.60 -9.78 -0.61
C MET A 261 12.11 -9.54 -0.56
N ASP A 262 12.93 -10.46 -1.09
CA ASP A 262 14.39 -10.31 -1.07
C ASP A 262 14.86 -9.02 -1.75
N ARG A 263 14.10 -8.55 -2.76
CA ARG A 263 14.34 -7.30 -3.49
C ARG A 263 13.84 -6.03 -2.77
N ASP A 264 13.13 -6.17 -1.68
CA ASP A 264 12.58 -5.06 -0.86
C ASP A 264 12.80 -5.34 0.63
N PRO A 265 14.02 -5.11 1.14
CA PRO A 265 14.31 -5.23 2.57
C PRO A 265 13.47 -4.30 3.44
N SER A 266 13.00 -3.16 2.89
CA SER A 266 12.17 -2.20 3.62
C SER A 266 10.78 -2.74 3.96
N GLY A 267 10.30 -3.73 3.21
CA GLY A 267 8.96 -4.29 3.32
C GLY A 267 7.83 -3.40 2.79
N ILE A 268 8.15 -2.22 2.27
CA ILE A 268 7.15 -1.26 1.76
C ILE A 268 6.42 -1.82 0.54
N GLU A 269 7.14 -2.45 -0.40
CA GLU A 269 6.50 -3.07 -1.57
C GLU A 269 5.51 -4.16 -1.15
N LYS A 270 5.86 -4.94 -0.13
CA LYS A 270 4.96 -5.94 0.48
C LYS A 270 3.68 -5.30 1.02
N LEU A 271 3.82 -4.21 1.78
CA LEU A 271 2.70 -3.53 2.44
C LEU A 271 1.83 -2.71 1.47
N LEU A 272 2.34 -2.33 0.31
CA LEU A 272 1.58 -1.59 -0.71
C LEU A 272 0.93 -2.50 -1.75
N PHE A 273 1.64 -3.54 -2.24
CA PHE A 273 1.29 -4.21 -3.49
C PHE A 273 1.06 -5.73 -3.37
N SER A 274 1.27 -6.33 -2.19
CA SER A 274 1.16 -7.78 -2.02
C SER A 274 -0.17 -8.22 -1.40
N ASN A 275 -0.27 -9.53 -1.15
CA ASN A 275 -1.38 -10.08 -0.38
C ASN A 275 -1.43 -9.54 1.07
N ALA A 276 -0.31 -9.10 1.65
CA ALA A 276 -0.29 -8.47 2.96
C ALA A 276 -1.14 -7.19 2.97
N ASN A 277 -0.98 -6.33 1.94
CA ASN A 277 -1.85 -5.16 1.79
C ASN A 277 -3.33 -5.56 1.65
N LYS A 278 -3.64 -6.55 0.81
CA LYS A 278 -5.02 -7.03 0.64
C LYS A 278 -5.63 -7.51 1.96
N MET A 279 -4.85 -8.21 2.79
CA MET A 279 -5.28 -8.64 4.12
C MET A 279 -5.60 -7.43 5.01
N ASN A 280 -4.74 -6.42 5.05
CA ASN A 280 -4.94 -5.18 5.80
C ASN A 280 -6.17 -4.41 5.32
N GLN A 281 -6.37 -4.26 4.00
CA GLN A 281 -7.54 -3.62 3.41
C GLN A 281 -8.85 -4.36 3.74
N ILE A 282 -8.82 -5.69 3.69
CA ILE A 282 -9.97 -6.53 4.08
C ILE A 282 -10.28 -6.31 5.57
N ALA A 283 -9.27 -6.38 6.45
CA ALA A 283 -9.45 -6.19 7.88
C ALA A 283 -10.02 -4.80 8.18
N TRP A 284 -9.42 -3.74 7.62
CA TRP A 284 -9.91 -2.37 7.75
C TRP A 284 -11.37 -2.24 7.31
N ASN A 285 -11.70 -2.74 6.12
CA ASN A 285 -13.06 -2.69 5.59
C ASN A 285 -14.06 -3.48 6.46
N CYS A 286 -13.65 -4.61 7.04
CA CYS A 286 -14.51 -5.39 7.93
C CYS A 286 -14.89 -4.63 9.19
N VAL A 287 -13.96 -3.87 9.77
CA VAL A 287 -14.18 -3.19 11.05
C VAL A 287 -14.74 -1.76 10.88
N THR A 288 -14.64 -1.14 9.69
CA THR A 288 -14.99 0.28 9.51
C THR A 288 -16.18 0.56 8.59
N LYS A 289 -16.65 -0.40 7.77
CA LYS A 289 -17.77 -0.15 6.85
C LYS A 289 -19.11 -0.40 7.52
N LYS A 290 -20.01 0.60 7.50
CA LYS A 290 -21.44 0.41 7.76
C LYS A 290 -22.02 -0.60 6.76
N GLY A 291 -22.80 -1.56 7.22
CA GLY A 291 -23.24 -2.71 6.41
C GLY A 291 -22.16 -3.77 6.22
N GLY A 292 -21.03 -3.62 6.87
CA GLY A 292 -19.99 -4.64 6.94
C GLY A 292 -20.44 -5.88 7.71
N ILE A 293 -19.49 -6.79 7.89
CA ILE A 293 -19.73 -8.09 8.58
C ILE A 293 -20.35 -7.90 9.98
N PHE A 294 -20.21 -6.76 10.61
CA PHE A 294 -20.63 -6.47 11.98
C PHE A 294 -22.00 -5.77 12.09
N ASP A 295 -22.41 -4.95 11.13
CA ASP A 295 -23.75 -4.32 11.14
C ASP A 295 -24.88 -5.32 10.94
N ALA A 296 -24.65 -6.40 10.20
CA ALA A 296 -25.63 -7.48 10.03
C ALA A 296 -25.92 -8.24 11.32
N MET A 297 -25.20 -7.97 12.40
CA MET A 297 -25.30 -8.65 13.68
C MET A 297 -26.01 -7.84 14.76
N GLU A 298 -25.85 -6.51 14.80
CA GLU A 298 -26.69 -5.67 15.67
C GLU A 298 -28.17 -5.85 15.34
N ASN A 299 -28.51 -6.00 14.06
CA ASN A 299 -29.87 -6.25 13.62
C ASN A 299 -30.40 -7.64 14.03
N LYS A 300 -29.54 -8.68 14.10
CA LYS A 300 -29.97 -10.03 14.56
C LYS A 300 -30.12 -10.15 16.07
N TYR A 301 -29.40 -9.35 16.85
CA TYR A 301 -29.54 -9.33 18.31
C TYR A 301 -30.74 -8.47 18.73
N ASN A 302 -31.10 -7.44 17.96
CA ASN A 302 -32.25 -6.57 18.25
C ASN A 302 -33.58 -7.15 17.77
N ASP A 303 -33.58 -8.07 16.79
CA ASP A 303 -34.80 -8.77 16.30
C ASP A 303 -35.12 -10.05 17.09
N GLY A 304 -34.37 -10.36 18.14
CA GLY A 304 -34.51 -11.55 18.97
C GLY A 304 -34.98 -11.31 20.41
N ILE A 305 -35.56 -10.12 20.72
CA ILE A 305 -36.23 -9.84 21.99
C ILE A 305 -37.72 -9.64 21.76
#